data_3e5a048654ffdcdf8fc4b0b6b1a5de1c
#
_entry.id   3e5a048654ffdcdf8fc4b0b6b1a5de1c
#
_cell.length_a   1.000
_cell.length_b   1.000
_cell.length_c   1.000
_cell.angle_alpha   90.00
_cell.angle_beta   90.00
_cell.angle_gamma   90.00
#
_symmetry.space_group_name_H-M   'P 1'
#
loop_
_entity.id
_entity.type
_entity.pdbx_description
1 polymer ?
#
loop_
_entity_poly.entity_id
_entity_poly.type
_entity_poly.pdbx_seq_one_letter_code
_entity_poly.pdbx_strand_id
1 'polypeptide(L)'
;MAGVLAYRSRNRNQLLEEAAEVFAYTAELLAAGDSIREAIFNCYQNVCSVLQQNGFLRRDFETVREFEVAIRQAMPQISDDALLALDNMFEMARYGRDEMGPQHQQAAQLALERMSQEISGLSAIPSR
;
A
#
# COMPACT_ATOMS: atom_id res chain seq x y z
N MET A 1 25.82 16.72 9.70
CA MET A 1 25.46 15.37 9.47
C MET A 1 25.04 15.05 8.07
N ALA A 2 26.00 14.98 7.25
CA ALA A 2 25.75 14.62 5.88
C ALA A 2 25.13 13.23 5.76
N GLY A 3 25.50 12.34 6.67
CA GLY A 3 24.98 10.99 6.63
C GLY A 3 23.48 10.91 6.86
N VAL A 4 22.94 11.84 7.61
CA VAL A 4 21.51 11.83 7.88
C VAL A 4 20.71 12.15 6.62
N LEU A 5 21.18 13.10 5.84
CA LEU A 5 20.50 13.45 4.61
C LEU A 5 20.56 12.31 3.60
N ALA A 6 21.72 11.71 3.47
CA ALA A 6 21.86 10.58 2.55
C ALA A 6 20.96 9.42 2.97
N TYR A 7 20.88 9.19 4.27
CA TYR A 7 20.05 8.12 4.78
C TYR A 7 18.57 8.37 4.45
N ARG A 8 18.13 9.59 4.60
CA ARG A 8 16.74 9.91 4.28
C ARG A 8 16.42 9.71 2.82
N SER A 9 17.32 10.08 1.95
CA SER A 9 17.13 9.86 0.52
C SER A 9 17.01 8.38 0.21
N ARG A 10 17.89 7.61 0.78
CA ARG A 10 17.84 6.17 0.60
C ARG A 10 16.56 5.59 1.16
N ASN A 11 16.15 6.07 2.32
CA ASN A 11 14.94 5.55 2.94
C ASN A 11 13.71 5.81 2.10
N ARG A 12 13.66 6.94 1.43
CA ARG A 12 12.52 7.23 0.59
C ARG A 12 12.42 6.24 -0.57
N ASN A 13 13.51 5.98 -1.26
CA ASN A 13 13.50 5.01 -2.34
C ASN A 13 13.19 3.62 -1.82
N GLN A 14 13.76 3.28 -0.70
CA GLN A 14 13.53 1.97 -0.11
C GLN A 14 12.07 1.82 0.30
N LEU A 15 11.47 2.87 0.84
CA LEU A 15 10.07 2.84 1.21
C LEU A 15 9.20 2.55 -0.01
N LEU A 16 9.46 3.24 -1.11
CA LEU A 16 8.67 3.03 -2.31
C LEU A 16 8.81 1.61 -2.85
N GLU A 17 10.02 1.10 -2.83
CA GLU A 17 10.26 -0.26 -3.28
C GLU A 17 9.56 -1.28 -2.40
N GLU A 18 9.66 -1.10 -1.10
CA GLU A 18 9.02 -2.02 -0.17
C GLU A 18 7.51 -1.97 -0.30
N ALA A 19 6.95 -0.78 -0.41
CA ALA A 19 5.51 -0.66 -0.57
C ALA A 19 5.04 -1.28 -1.88
N ALA A 20 5.77 -1.05 -2.96
CA ALA A 20 5.41 -1.63 -4.25
C ALA A 20 5.42 -3.15 -4.18
N GLU A 21 6.38 -3.71 -3.47
CA GLU A 21 6.45 -5.16 -3.30
C GLU A 21 5.27 -5.69 -2.50
N VAL A 22 4.88 -4.97 -1.45
CA VAL A 22 3.73 -5.39 -0.66
C VAL A 22 2.48 -5.42 -1.52
N PHE A 23 2.26 -4.37 -2.29
CA PHE A 23 1.08 -4.31 -3.15
C PHE A 23 1.10 -5.40 -4.20
N ALA A 24 2.24 -5.60 -4.85
CA ALA A 24 2.36 -6.62 -5.89
C ALA A 24 2.17 -8.03 -5.33
N TYR A 25 2.77 -8.28 -4.18
CA TYR A 25 2.65 -9.59 -3.55
C TYR A 25 1.20 -9.89 -3.18
N THR A 26 0.51 -8.88 -2.64
CA THR A 26 -0.88 -9.06 -2.27
C THR A 26 -1.73 -9.37 -3.50
N ALA A 27 -1.45 -8.67 -4.61
CA ALA A 27 -2.17 -8.93 -5.85
C ALA A 27 -1.94 -10.37 -6.31
N GLU A 28 -0.73 -10.89 -6.15
CA GLU A 28 -0.44 -12.27 -6.50
C GLU A 28 -1.20 -13.25 -5.63
N LEU A 29 -1.30 -12.97 -4.35
CA LEU A 29 -2.07 -13.83 -3.45
C LEU A 29 -3.54 -13.88 -3.87
N LEU A 30 -4.09 -12.73 -4.23
CA LEU A 30 -5.47 -12.67 -4.68
C LEU A 30 -5.66 -13.45 -5.98
N ALA A 31 -4.71 -13.33 -6.90
CA ALA A 31 -4.78 -14.05 -8.15
C ALA A 31 -4.70 -15.56 -7.92
N ALA A 32 -4.00 -15.98 -6.88
CA ALA A 32 -3.85 -17.39 -6.57
C ALA A 32 -5.07 -17.96 -5.83
N GLY A 33 -6.03 -17.11 -5.49
CA GLY A 33 -7.25 -17.59 -4.85
C GLY A 33 -7.24 -17.57 -3.34
N ASP A 34 -6.29 -16.88 -2.74
CA ASP A 34 -6.22 -16.77 -1.30
C ASP A 34 -7.40 -15.96 -0.77
N SER A 35 -7.66 -16.11 0.52
CA SER A 35 -8.72 -15.37 1.18
C SER A 35 -8.53 -13.88 0.98
N ILE A 36 -9.54 -13.22 0.39
CA ILE A 36 -9.46 -11.79 0.11
C ILE A 36 -9.26 -11.02 1.40
N ARG A 37 -10.06 -11.33 2.41
CA ARG A 37 -10.03 -10.60 3.67
C ARG A 37 -8.66 -10.69 4.33
N GLU A 38 -8.11 -11.90 4.37
CA GLU A 38 -6.81 -12.08 5.00
C GLU A 38 -5.70 -11.41 4.20
N ALA A 39 -5.73 -11.55 2.88
CA ALA A 39 -4.71 -10.93 2.05
C ALA A 39 -4.73 -9.41 2.19
N ILE A 40 -5.92 -8.82 2.17
CA ILE A 40 -6.06 -7.37 2.29
C ILE A 40 -5.64 -6.91 3.69
N PHE A 41 -6.04 -7.65 4.72
CA PHE A 41 -5.69 -7.27 6.08
C PHE A 41 -4.18 -7.33 6.29
N ASN A 42 -3.54 -8.37 5.79
CA ASN A 42 -2.09 -8.48 5.88
C ASN A 42 -1.39 -7.38 5.09
N CYS A 43 -1.94 -7.03 3.92
CA CYS A 43 -1.40 -5.93 3.14
C CYS A 43 -1.43 -4.64 3.95
N TYR A 44 -2.56 -4.37 4.58
CA TYR A 44 -2.72 -3.18 5.41
C TYR A 44 -1.65 -3.13 6.49
N GLN A 45 -1.47 -4.25 7.21
CA GLN A 45 -0.49 -4.30 8.28
C GLN A 45 0.93 -4.12 7.75
N ASN A 46 1.23 -4.74 6.63
CA ASN A 46 2.57 -4.64 6.07
C ASN A 46 2.89 -3.24 5.59
N VAL A 47 1.93 -2.58 4.95
CA VAL A 47 2.15 -1.20 4.53
C VAL A 47 2.30 -0.29 5.74
N CYS A 48 1.51 -0.53 6.79
CA CYS A 48 1.66 0.25 8.01
C CYS A 48 3.04 0.09 8.61
N SER A 49 3.58 -1.13 8.58
CA SER A 49 4.93 -1.35 9.06
C SER A 49 5.96 -0.55 8.26
N VAL A 50 5.81 -0.55 6.94
CA VAL A 50 6.71 0.22 6.09
C VAL A 50 6.63 1.70 6.46
N LEU A 51 5.42 2.21 6.63
CA LEU A 51 5.24 3.62 6.98
C LEU A 51 5.81 3.95 8.35
N GLN A 52 5.62 3.05 9.31
CA GLN A 52 6.15 3.26 10.65
C GLN A 52 7.67 3.27 10.66
N GLN A 53 8.27 2.33 9.95
CA GLN A 53 9.71 2.24 9.90
C GLN A 53 10.36 3.45 9.26
N ASN A 54 9.60 4.15 8.44
CA ASN A 54 10.11 5.33 7.74
C ASN A 54 9.57 6.64 8.31
N GLY A 55 8.93 6.58 9.46
CA GLY A 55 8.54 7.78 10.19
C GLY A 55 7.26 8.45 9.76
N PHE A 56 6.47 7.81 8.91
CA PHE A 56 5.22 8.40 8.42
C PHE A 56 4.02 8.03 9.24
N LEU A 57 4.11 6.99 10.06
CA LEU A 57 3.03 6.60 10.95
C LEU A 57 3.59 6.41 12.34
N ARG A 58 2.77 6.73 13.31
CA ARG A 58 3.12 6.44 14.68
C ARG A 58 2.82 4.97 14.98
N ARG A 59 3.34 4.53 16.12
CA ARG A 59 3.15 3.15 16.51
C ARG A 59 1.66 2.79 16.58
N ASP A 60 0.86 3.69 17.14
CA ASP A 60 -0.54 3.43 17.34
C ASP A 60 -1.37 4.32 16.45
N PHE A 61 -1.80 3.82 15.34
CA PHE A 61 -2.82 4.50 14.57
C PHE A 61 -4.06 3.63 14.64
N GLU A 62 -5.22 4.25 14.54
CA GLU A 62 -6.45 3.53 14.78
C GLU A 62 -7.43 3.57 13.64
N THR A 63 -7.23 4.42 12.66
CA THR A 63 -8.22 4.60 11.63
C THR A 63 -7.60 4.52 10.24
N VAL A 64 -8.44 4.13 9.30
CA VAL A 64 -8.06 4.11 7.89
C VAL A 64 -7.72 5.53 7.43
N ARG A 65 -8.35 6.52 8.04
CA ARG A 65 -8.09 7.90 7.67
C ARG A 65 -6.65 8.31 8.01
N GLU A 66 -6.16 7.90 9.16
CA GLU A 66 -4.77 8.18 9.51
C GLU A 66 -3.82 7.50 8.54
N PHE A 67 -4.16 6.28 8.14
CA PHE A 67 -3.41 5.56 7.15
C PHE A 67 -3.40 6.29 5.82
N GLU A 68 -4.55 6.81 5.41
CA GLU A 68 -4.66 7.55 4.16
C GLU A 68 -3.76 8.78 4.16
N VAL A 69 -3.77 9.53 5.25
CA VAL A 69 -2.92 10.71 5.36
C VAL A 69 -1.46 10.31 5.24
N ALA A 70 -1.06 9.25 5.93
CA ALA A 70 0.31 8.79 5.90
C ALA A 70 0.73 8.38 4.48
N ILE A 71 -0.16 7.69 3.77
CA ILE A 71 0.16 7.27 2.41
C ILE A 71 0.30 8.47 1.48
N ARG A 72 -0.58 9.46 1.61
CA ARG A 72 -0.46 10.63 0.76
C ARG A 72 0.85 11.36 0.98
N GLN A 73 1.33 11.38 2.21
CA GLN A 73 2.60 12.01 2.51
C GLN A 73 3.79 11.20 2.01
N ALA A 74 3.71 9.89 2.18
CA ALA A 74 4.85 9.02 1.85
C ALA A 74 4.90 8.69 0.36
N MET A 75 3.74 8.56 -0.27
CA MET A 75 3.63 8.08 -1.64
C MET A 75 2.63 8.92 -2.43
N PRO A 76 2.97 10.20 -2.66
CA PRO A 76 2.04 11.08 -3.37
C PRO A 76 1.78 10.67 -4.82
N GLN A 77 2.56 9.75 -5.34
CA GLN A 77 2.38 9.24 -6.70
C GLN A 77 1.12 8.41 -6.86
N ILE A 78 0.59 7.87 -5.75
CA ILE A 78 -0.61 7.05 -5.84
C ILE A 78 -1.79 7.94 -6.18
N SER A 79 -2.54 7.54 -7.19
CA SER A 79 -3.69 8.31 -7.64
C SER A 79 -4.80 8.27 -6.59
N ASP A 80 -5.63 9.30 -6.60
CA ASP A 80 -6.75 9.35 -5.67
C ASP A 80 -7.70 8.18 -5.85
N ASP A 81 -7.93 7.77 -7.08
CA ASP A 81 -8.82 6.64 -7.36
C ASP A 81 -8.28 5.35 -6.75
N ALA A 82 -6.99 5.12 -6.90
CA ALA A 82 -6.38 3.92 -6.36
C ALA A 82 -6.40 3.94 -4.84
N LEU A 83 -6.12 5.10 -4.26
CA LEU A 83 -6.14 5.21 -2.81
C LEU A 83 -7.53 5.01 -2.24
N LEU A 84 -8.54 5.57 -2.90
CA LEU A 84 -9.91 5.38 -2.45
C LEU A 84 -10.31 3.91 -2.52
N ALA A 85 -9.93 3.24 -3.59
CA ALA A 85 -10.21 1.82 -3.72
C ALA A 85 -9.55 1.02 -2.60
N LEU A 86 -8.31 1.36 -2.27
CA LEU A 86 -7.59 0.68 -1.20
C LEU A 86 -8.27 0.92 0.15
N ASP A 87 -8.65 2.17 0.43
CA ASP A 87 -9.32 2.50 1.67
C ASP A 87 -10.61 1.71 1.82
N ASN A 88 -11.38 1.62 0.75
CA ASN A 88 -12.64 0.87 0.79
C ASN A 88 -12.39 -0.60 1.07
N MET A 89 -11.36 -1.16 0.46
CA MET A 89 -11.03 -2.56 0.70
C MET A 89 -10.59 -2.80 2.12
N PHE A 90 -9.79 -1.90 2.67
CA PHE A 90 -9.33 -2.03 4.05
C PHE A 90 -10.51 -1.96 5.01
N GLU A 91 -11.44 -1.04 4.76
CA GLU A 91 -12.61 -0.94 5.63
C GLU A 91 -13.49 -2.17 5.54
N MET A 92 -13.65 -2.71 4.35
CA MET A 92 -14.42 -3.93 4.20
C MET A 92 -13.76 -5.10 4.91
N ALA A 93 -12.45 -5.20 4.81
CA ALA A 93 -11.74 -6.30 5.44
C ALA A 93 -11.79 -6.20 6.97
N ARG A 94 -11.78 -4.97 7.48
CA ARG A 94 -11.71 -4.76 8.91
C ARG A 94 -13.07 -4.80 9.58
N TYR A 95 -14.08 -4.22 8.93
CA TYR A 95 -15.39 -4.04 9.55
C TYR A 95 -16.51 -4.78 8.86
N GLY A 96 -16.31 -5.21 7.62
CA GLY A 96 -17.38 -5.86 6.87
C GLY A 96 -17.69 -7.24 7.41
N ARG A 97 -18.95 -7.59 7.40
CA ARG A 97 -19.38 -8.90 7.83
C ARG A 97 -19.63 -9.83 6.68
N ASP A 98 -19.92 -9.26 5.51
CA ASP A 98 -20.23 -10.05 4.35
C ASP A 98 -18.96 -10.62 3.73
N GLU A 99 -19.12 -11.73 3.07
CA GLU A 99 -18.00 -12.31 2.36
C GLU A 99 -17.64 -11.43 1.18
N MET A 100 -16.34 -11.32 0.94
CA MET A 100 -15.86 -10.60 -0.21
C MET A 100 -15.83 -11.58 -1.39
N GLY A 101 -16.67 -11.31 -2.37
CA GLY A 101 -16.85 -12.22 -3.49
C GLY A 101 -15.87 -11.98 -4.63
N PRO A 102 -16.07 -12.72 -5.74
CA PRO A 102 -15.12 -12.63 -6.87
C PRO A 102 -14.95 -11.24 -7.45
N GLN A 103 -16.01 -10.45 -7.46
CA GLN A 103 -15.90 -9.08 -7.96
C GLN A 103 -15.01 -8.23 -7.07
N HIS A 104 -15.06 -8.47 -5.76
CA HIS A 104 -14.18 -7.75 -4.84
C HIS A 104 -12.73 -8.17 -5.06
N GLN A 105 -12.53 -9.46 -5.30
CA GLN A 105 -11.19 -9.96 -5.56
C GLN A 105 -10.58 -9.30 -6.78
N GLN A 106 -11.35 -9.22 -7.87
CA GLN A 106 -10.84 -8.65 -9.10
C GLN A 106 -10.55 -7.17 -8.94
N ALA A 107 -11.47 -6.45 -8.31
CA ALA A 107 -11.28 -5.02 -8.08
C ALA A 107 -10.05 -4.77 -7.20
N ALA A 108 -9.89 -5.57 -6.15
CA ALA A 108 -8.75 -5.43 -5.26
C ALA A 108 -7.44 -5.71 -5.99
N GLN A 109 -7.42 -6.78 -6.76
CA GLN A 109 -6.22 -7.16 -7.50
C GLN A 109 -5.80 -6.05 -8.46
N LEU A 110 -6.75 -5.51 -9.21
CA LEU A 110 -6.44 -4.45 -10.16
C LEU A 110 -5.96 -3.19 -9.47
N ALA A 111 -6.58 -2.83 -8.35
CA ALA A 111 -6.18 -1.64 -7.63
C ALA A 111 -4.77 -1.78 -7.07
N LEU A 112 -4.45 -2.96 -6.53
CA LEU A 112 -3.13 -3.19 -5.96
C LEU A 112 -2.05 -3.21 -7.03
N GLU A 113 -2.35 -3.83 -8.18
CA GLU A 113 -1.42 -3.82 -9.30
C GLU A 113 -1.17 -2.39 -9.77
N ARG A 114 -2.23 -1.62 -9.85
CA ARG A 114 -2.11 -0.24 -10.29
C ARG A 114 -1.24 0.57 -9.32
N MET A 115 -1.46 0.41 -8.03
CA MET A 115 -0.66 1.13 -7.04
C MET A 115 0.80 0.73 -7.09
N SER A 116 1.06 -0.56 -7.23
CA SER A 116 2.42 -1.02 -7.37
C SER A 116 3.10 -0.37 -8.56
N GLN A 117 2.38 -0.31 -9.68
CA GLN A 117 2.91 0.30 -10.89
C GLN A 117 3.11 1.80 -10.75
N GLU A 118 2.18 2.48 -10.09
CA GLU A 118 2.28 3.92 -9.92
C GLU A 118 3.52 4.29 -9.13
N ILE A 119 3.86 3.51 -8.13
CA ILE A 119 5.04 3.79 -7.33
C ILE A 119 6.31 3.35 -8.02
N SER A 120 6.35 2.13 -8.53
CA SER A 120 7.57 1.66 -9.16
C SER A 120 7.77 2.25 -10.53
N GLY A 121 6.70 2.57 -11.24
CA GLY A 121 6.82 3.19 -12.55
C GLY A 121 7.55 4.49 -12.49
N LEU A 122 7.32 5.26 -11.44
CA LEU A 122 8.01 6.53 -11.29
C LEU A 122 9.49 6.36 -11.06
N SER A 123 9.88 5.34 -10.34
CA SER A 123 11.31 5.15 -10.13
C SER A 123 11.97 4.54 -11.34
N ALA A 124 11.23 3.91 -12.23
CA ALA A 124 11.81 3.31 -13.42
C ALA A 124 11.81 4.23 -14.64
N ILE A 125 10.95 5.20 -14.62
CA ILE A 125 10.75 6.04 -15.77
C ILE A 125 11.93 6.78 -16.28
N PRO A 126 12.87 7.17 -15.48
CA PRO A 126 13.97 7.96 -16.03
C PRO A 126 14.66 7.30 -17.17
N SER A 127 14.45 6.05 -17.34
CA SER A 127 15.12 5.37 -18.43
C SER A 127 14.64 5.81 -19.79
N ARG A 128 13.72 6.69 -19.83
CA ARG A 128 13.28 7.14 -21.13
C ARG A 128 13.87 8.42 -21.46
#